data_53c21fd346fbf86cfb7e0149d8eea58d
#
_entry.id   53c21fd346fbf86cfb7e0149d8eea58d
#
_cell.length_a   1.000
_cell.length_b   1.000
_cell.length_c   1.000
_cell.angle_alpha   90.00
_cell.angle_beta   90.00
_cell.angle_gamma   90.00
#
_symmetry.space_group_name_H-M   'P 1'
#
loop_
_entity.id
_entity.type
_entity.pdbx_description
1 polymer ?
#
loop_
_entity_poly.entity_id
_entity_poly.type
_entity_poly.pdbx_seq_one_letter_code
_entity_poly.pdbx_strand_id
1 'polypeptide(L)'
;MRGILNSLLLSLMAVSALVAESFPVQGRVLQVLPELRAVKVELSESSREVLTVGQVMIFRVGPGDLEIGYAGRLIRANAVSYSKVWHLEQLFPVDGIGAKAMVDVNKHLHNATASLSRRKYVREGDYIPNFGMIDQHGEFLQIRELRGQAFVLNFIFTRCQVAKMCPASTARMSELQIAAREAGLENLDLVTITFDPEYDSPGILRQYAQAYGLEHDNFHLLTGTQELVDDLLRQFGILTMEEDGTINHTMATLLVDANGRVAFRKEGTKWSVKEFLKEAAQL
;
A
#
# COMPACT_ATOMS: atom_id res chain seq x y z
N MET A 1 50.99 -29.91 -46.32
CA MET A 1 50.81 -29.57 -44.91
C MET A 1 49.37 -29.13 -44.69
N ARG A 2 48.59 -29.98 -44.05
CA ARG A 2 47.13 -29.76 -43.84
C ARG A 2 46.94 -29.09 -42.47
N GLY A 3 46.38 -27.89 -42.49
CA GLY A 3 45.98 -27.16 -41.25
C GLY A 3 44.54 -27.55 -40.87
N ILE A 4 44.39 -28.07 -39.67
CA ILE A 4 43.13 -28.48 -39.07
C ILE A 4 42.52 -27.23 -38.40
N LEU A 5 41.37 -26.80 -38.89
CA LEU A 5 40.55 -25.73 -38.30
C LEU A 5 39.67 -26.38 -37.21
N ASN A 6 39.98 -26.14 -35.93
CA ASN A 6 39.12 -26.50 -34.82
C ASN A 6 38.06 -25.43 -34.64
N SER A 7 36.81 -25.69 -35.05
CA SER A 7 35.65 -24.88 -34.74
C SER A 7 35.13 -25.24 -33.35
N LEU A 8 35.35 -24.37 -32.38
CA LEU A 8 34.76 -24.44 -31.03
C LEU A 8 33.33 -23.97 -31.13
N LEU A 9 32.35 -24.90 -31.10
CA LEU A 9 30.94 -24.58 -30.89
C LEU A 9 30.73 -24.17 -29.44
N LEU A 10 30.61 -22.88 -29.16
CA LEU A 10 30.08 -22.37 -27.90
C LEU A 10 28.56 -22.60 -27.89
N SER A 11 28.11 -23.63 -27.17
CA SER A 11 26.69 -23.78 -26.87
C SER A 11 26.26 -22.74 -25.83
N LEU A 12 25.58 -21.69 -26.28
CA LEU A 12 24.87 -20.76 -25.39
C LEU A 12 23.72 -21.57 -24.74
N MET A 13 23.89 -21.99 -23.50
CA MET A 13 22.76 -22.40 -22.68
C MET A 13 21.97 -21.15 -22.31
N ALA A 14 20.87 -20.92 -23.01
CA ALA A 14 19.86 -19.96 -22.57
C ALA A 14 19.26 -20.46 -21.26
N VAL A 15 19.68 -19.86 -20.13
CA VAL A 15 18.99 -20.01 -18.86
C VAL A 15 17.68 -19.22 -19.03
N SER A 16 16.62 -19.90 -19.46
CA SER A 16 15.26 -19.36 -19.35
C SER A 16 14.97 -19.27 -17.86
N ALA A 17 14.99 -18.04 -17.33
CA ALA A 17 14.39 -17.77 -16.02
C ALA A 17 12.93 -18.24 -16.12
N LEU A 18 12.57 -19.31 -15.39
CA LEU A 18 11.19 -19.70 -15.20
C LEU A 18 10.50 -18.54 -14.46
N VAL A 19 9.85 -17.66 -15.19
CA VAL A 19 8.92 -16.71 -14.60
C VAL A 19 7.78 -17.56 -14.05
N ALA A 20 7.60 -17.55 -12.73
CA ALA A 20 6.50 -18.24 -12.10
C ALA A 20 5.19 -17.67 -12.65
N GLU A 21 4.33 -18.53 -13.19
CA GLU A 21 3.03 -18.09 -13.69
C GLU A 21 2.18 -17.60 -12.51
N SER A 22 1.73 -16.34 -12.61
CA SER A 22 0.85 -15.69 -11.65
C SER A 22 -0.53 -15.46 -12.28
N PHE A 23 -1.59 -15.74 -11.55
CA PHE A 23 -2.96 -15.54 -12.03
C PHE A 23 -3.92 -15.16 -10.90
N PRO A 24 -4.89 -14.27 -11.18
CA PRO A 24 -5.83 -13.79 -10.18
C PRO A 24 -6.78 -14.89 -9.73
N VAL A 25 -7.05 -14.87 -8.43
CA VAL A 25 -8.04 -15.74 -7.77
C VAL A 25 -8.83 -14.93 -6.75
N GLN A 26 -10.06 -15.39 -6.47
CA GLN A 26 -10.82 -14.98 -5.30
C GLN A 26 -11.25 -16.20 -4.51
N GLY A 27 -11.41 -16.02 -3.19
CA GLY A 27 -11.85 -17.11 -2.34
C GLY A 27 -12.07 -16.68 -0.90
N ARG A 28 -12.76 -17.54 -0.14
CA ARG A 28 -12.99 -17.34 1.28
C ARG A 28 -11.92 -18.04 2.10
N VAL A 29 -11.27 -17.30 2.99
CA VAL A 29 -10.34 -17.90 3.96
C VAL A 29 -11.12 -18.68 5.00
N LEU A 30 -10.99 -19.99 4.97
CA LEU A 30 -11.67 -20.90 5.90
C LEU A 30 -10.89 -21.05 7.21
N GLN A 31 -9.55 -21.02 7.13
CA GLN A 31 -8.69 -21.26 8.28
C GLN A 31 -7.31 -20.66 8.04
N VAL A 32 -6.73 -20.12 9.10
CA VAL A 32 -5.31 -19.73 9.15
C VAL A 32 -4.52 -20.93 9.72
N LEU A 33 -3.36 -21.22 9.13
CA LEU A 33 -2.49 -22.35 9.46
C LEU A 33 -1.07 -21.82 9.78
N PRO A 34 -0.84 -21.26 10.99
CA PRO A 34 0.41 -20.59 11.33
C PRO A 34 1.64 -21.48 11.18
N GLU A 35 1.56 -22.73 11.63
CA GLU A 35 2.65 -23.71 11.55
C GLU A 35 3.12 -23.99 10.12
N LEU A 36 2.21 -23.84 9.15
CA LEU A 36 2.50 -24.00 7.74
C LEU A 36 2.81 -22.68 7.03
N ARG A 37 2.71 -21.55 7.72
CA ARG A 37 2.72 -20.20 7.12
C ARG A 37 1.76 -20.14 5.92
N ALA A 38 0.51 -20.53 6.15
CA ALA A 38 -0.45 -20.74 5.08
C ALA A 38 -1.88 -20.37 5.51
N VAL A 39 -2.73 -20.21 4.53
CA VAL A 39 -4.19 -20.10 4.69
C VAL A 39 -4.88 -21.19 3.90
N LYS A 40 -5.99 -21.68 4.42
CA LYS A 40 -6.90 -22.61 3.73
C LYS A 40 -8.01 -21.79 3.10
N VAL A 41 -8.15 -21.86 1.78
CA VAL A 41 -9.08 -21.02 1.01
C VAL A 41 -10.00 -21.89 0.18
N GLU A 42 -11.29 -21.57 0.20
CA GLU A 42 -12.28 -22.06 -0.75
C GLU A 42 -12.37 -21.07 -1.91
N LEU A 43 -12.02 -21.51 -3.11
CA LEU A 43 -11.98 -20.66 -4.29
C LEU A 43 -13.39 -20.34 -4.79
N SER A 44 -13.70 -19.05 -4.98
CA SER A 44 -14.95 -18.57 -5.59
C SER A 44 -14.75 -18.10 -7.03
N GLU A 45 -13.53 -17.69 -7.41
CA GLU A 45 -13.17 -17.32 -8.77
C GLU A 45 -11.73 -17.74 -9.08
N SER A 46 -11.49 -18.18 -10.30
CA SER A 46 -10.16 -18.50 -10.81
C SER A 46 -10.12 -18.33 -12.32
N SER A 47 -9.00 -17.81 -12.82
CA SER A 47 -8.76 -17.66 -14.26
C SER A 47 -8.13 -18.90 -14.91
N ARG A 48 -7.89 -19.97 -14.15
CA ARG A 48 -7.25 -21.20 -14.64
C ARG A 48 -8.01 -22.46 -14.26
N GLU A 49 -8.05 -23.41 -15.19
CA GLU A 49 -8.66 -24.75 -14.99
C GLU A 49 -8.00 -25.58 -13.89
N VAL A 50 -6.70 -25.32 -13.62
CA VAL A 50 -5.92 -26.00 -12.57
C VAL A 50 -6.41 -25.65 -11.15
N LEU A 51 -7.04 -24.48 -10.98
CA LEU A 51 -7.63 -24.03 -9.73
C LEU A 51 -9.15 -23.88 -9.92
N THR A 52 -9.88 -24.91 -9.56
CA THR A 52 -11.32 -25.01 -9.82
C THR A 52 -12.14 -24.24 -8.76
N VAL A 53 -13.16 -23.52 -9.19
CA VAL A 53 -14.15 -22.90 -8.30
C VAL A 53 -14.79 -23.95 -7.39
N GLY A 54 -14.93 -23.64 -6.10
CA GLY A 54 -15.41 -24.56 -5.07
C GLY A 54 -14.31 -25.48 -4.49
N GLN A 55 -13.11 -25.47 -5.07
CA GLN A 55 -12.00 -26.24 -4.53
C GLN A 55 -11.46 -25.58 -3.26
N VAL A 56 -11.16 -26.41 -2.27
CA VAL A 56 -10.50 -26.00 -1.04
C VAL A 56 -9.02 -26.32 -1.13
N MET A 57 -8.18 -25.30 -1.00
CA MET A 57 -6.74 -25.43 -1.13
C MET A 57 -5.99 -24.74 0.02
N ILE A 58 -4.76 -25.18 0.22
CA ILE A 58 -3.82 -24.55 1.16
C ILE A 58 -2.80 -23.77 0.34
N PHE A 59 -2.68 -22.47 0.67
CA PHE A 59 -1.75 -21.56 0.03
C PHE A 59 -0.77 -21.00 1.07
N ARG A 60 0.51 -20.98 0.75
CA ARG A 60 1.50 -20.22 1.51
C ARG A 60 1.22 -18.72 1.37
N VAL A 61 1.48 -17.98 2.43
CA VAL A 61 1.32 -16.51 2.45
C VAL A 61 2.53 -15.84 3.08
N GLY A 62 2.68 -14.54 2.85
CA GLY A 62 3.67 -13.71 3.50
C GLY A 62 3.44 -13.58 5.03
N PRO A 63 4.48 -13.21 5.81
CA PRO A 63 4.33 -13.08 7.26
C PRO A 63 3.26 -12.06 7.66
N GLY A 64 3.20 -10.90 7.01
CA GLY A 64 2.19 -9.88 7.31
C GLY A 64 0.77 -10.35 7.00
N ASP A 65 0.57 -11.07 5.88
CA ASP A 65 -0.72 -11.66 5.54
C ASP A 65 -1.12 -12.75 6.54
N LEU A 66 -0.15 -13.52 7.04
CA LEU A 66 -0.38 -14.52 8.05
C LEU A 66 -0.84 -13.90 9.39
N GLU A 67 -0.26 -12.78 9.76
CA GLU A 67 -0.64 -12.03 10.97
C GLU A 67 -2.03 -11.40 10.87
N ILE A 68 -2.38 -10.85 9.69
CA ILE A 68 -3.75 -10.35 9.43
C ILE A 68 -4.72 -11.54 9.44
N GLY A 69 -4.34 -12.65 8.84
CA GLY A 69 -5.02 -13.93 8.84
C GLY A 69 -6.28 -14.01 7.99
N TYR A 70 -7.02 -12.94 7.81
CA TYR A 70 -8.25 -12.83 7.01
C TYR A 70 -9.31 -13.91 7.29
N ALA A 71 -9.32 -14.53 8.45
CA ALA A 71 -10.23 -15.63 8.77
C ALA A 71 -11.70 -15.27 8.53
N GLY A 72 -12.40 -16.07 7.73
CA GLY A 72 -13.80 -15.83 7.35
C GLY A 72 -14.00 -14.77 6.24
N ARG A 73 -12.94 -14.01 5.86
CA ARG A 73 -13.02 -12.96 4.85
C ARG A 73 -12.98 -13.52 3.42
N LEU A 74 -13.68 -12.87 2.52
CA LEU A 74 -13.48 -13.05 1.09
C LEU A 74 -12.26 -12.20 0.67
N ILE A 75 -11.32 -12.82 -0.04
CA ILE A 75 -10.10 -12.16 -0.51
C ILE A 75 -9.97 -12.28 -2.02
N ARG A 76 -9.29 -11.31 -2.63
CA ARG A 76 -8.66 -11.43 -3.95
C ARG A 76 -7.14 -11.51 -3.76
N ALA A 77 -6.48 -12.28 -4.61
CA ALA A 77 -5.02 -12.43 -4.58
C ALA A 77 -4.51 -12.93 -5.93
N ASN A 78 -3.20 -12.98 -6.08
CA ASN A 78 -2.52 -13.67 -7.16
C ASN A 78 -2.02 -15.03 -6.66
N ALA A 79 -2.47 -16.12 -7.30
CA ALA A 79 -1.94 -17.46 -7.06
C ALA A 79 -0.67 -17.66 -7.88
N VAL A 80 0.42 -18.05 -7.22
CA VAL A 80 1.73 -18.25 -7.84
C VAL A 80 2.26 -19.64 -7.41
N SER A 81 2.78 -20.41 -8.35
CA SER A 81 3.35 -21.72 -8.05
C SER A 81 4.88 -21.66 -8.04
N TYR A 82 5.48 -21.88 -6.86
CA TYR A 82 6.93 -22.06 -6.69
C TYR A 82 7.24 -23.52 -6.33
N SER A 83 7.98 -24.20 -7.19
CA SER A 83 8.36 -25.62 -6.94
C SER A 83 7.18 -26.52 -6.57
N LYS A 84 6.05 -26.37 -7.24
CA LYS A 84 4.77 -27.08 -7.00
C LYS A 84 4.07 -26.74 -5.68
N VAL A 85 4.50 -25.70 -4.98
CA VAL A 85 3.81 -25.16 -3.81
C VAL A 85 3.08 -23.89 -4.23
N TRP A 86 1.79 -23.84 -3.91
CA TRP A 86 0.96 -22.68 -4.20
C TRP A 86 1.13 -21.59 -3.14
N HIS A 87 1.33 -20.38 -3.60
CA HIS A 87 1.41 -19.15 -2.78
C HIS A 87 0.29 -18.21 -3.19
N LEU A 88 -0.19 -17.41 -2.25
CA LEU A 88 -0.96 -16.21 -2.55
C LEU A 88 -0.07 -14.98 -2.30
N GLU A 89 -0.06 -14.11 -3.28
CA GLU A 89 0.61 -12.82 -3.23
C GLU A 89 -0.43 -11.71 -3.45
N GLN A 90 -0.15 -10.52 -2.96
CA GLN A 90 -1.05 -9.35 -3.11
C GLN A 90 -2.47 -9.65 -2.59
N LEU A 91 -2.55 -10.14 -1.35
CA LEU A 91 -3.84 -10.41 -0.71
C LEU A 91 -4.54 -9.11 -0.33
N PHE A 92 -5.79 -8.99 -0.78
CA PHE A 92 -6.68 -7.91 -0.40
C PHE A 92 -8.03 -8.46 0.03
N PRO A 93 -8.59 -7.98 1.16
CA PRO A 93 -9.97 -8.27 1.49
C PRO A 93 -10.90 -7.56 0.50
N VAL A 94 -11.99 -8.22 0.09
CA VAL A 94 -13.00 -7.65 -0.80
C VAL A 94 -14.37 -7.55 -0.14
N ASP A 95 -14.51 -8.08 1.07
CA ASP A 95 -15.69 -7.95 1.91
C ASP A 95 -15.32 -7.36 3.29
N GLY A 96 -16.30 -6.89 4.03
CA GLY A 96 -16.14 -6.36 5.37
C GLY A 96 -16.94 -5.09 5.60
N ILE A 97 -16.87 -4.60 6.85
CA ILE A 97 -17.52 -3.36 7.26
C ILE A 97 -16.87 -2.20 6.47
N GLY A 98 -17.70 -1.38 5.83
CA GLY A 98 -17.21 -0.24 5.05
C GLY A 98 -16.89 -0.53 3.58
N ALA A 99 -16.72 -1.78 3.16
CA ALA A 99 -16.33 -2.12 1.77
C ALA A 99 -17.23 -1.45 0.72
N LYS A 100 -18.56 -1.55 0.89
CA LYS A 100 -19.52 -0.91 -0.03
C LYS A 100 -19.44 0.61 0.01
N ALA A 101 -19.38 1.19 1.21
CA ALA A 101 -19.29 2.64 1.38
C ALA A 101 -18.00 3.21 0.76
N MET A 102 -16.91 2.45 0.84
CA MET A 102 -15.64 2.79 0.20
C MET A 102 -15.77 2.89 -1.33
N VAL A 103 -16.45 1.93 -1.96
CA VAL A 103 -16.68 1.94 -3.42
C VAL A 103 -17.44 3.20 -3.84
N ASP A 104 -18.53 3.54 -3.14
CA ASP A 104 -19.34 4.72 -3.44
C ASP A 104 -18.53 6.02 -3.27
N VAL A 105 -17.76 6.12 -2.18
CA VAL A 105 -16.91 7.30 -1.91
C VAL A 105 -15.83 7.47 -2.99
N ASN A 106 -15.16 6.40 -3.38
CA ASN A 106 -14.08 6.46 -4.37
C ASN A 106 -14.61 6.79 -5.78
N LYS A 107 -15.83 6.34 -6.11
CA LYS A 107 -16.49 6.77 -7.35
C LYS A 107 -16.75 8.29 -7.38
N HIS A 108 -17.13 8.90 -6.23
CA HIS A 108 -17.29 10.35 -6.14
C HIS A 108 -15.93 11.07 -6.27
N LEU A 109 -14.87 10.54 -5.65
CA LEU A 109 -13.52 11.06 -5.79
C LEU A 109 -13.08 11.04 -7.26
N HIS A 110 -13.24 9.91 -7.96
CA HIS A 110 -12.88 9.76 -9.37
C HIS A 110 -13.57 10.81 -10.25
N ASN A 111 -14.87 10.98 -10.11
CA ASN A 111 -15.64 11.99 -10.84
C ASN A 111 -15.15 13.43 -10.56
N ALA A 112 -14.84 13.73 -9.30
CA ALA A 112 -14.29 15.03 -8.90
C ALA A 112 -12.90 15.25 -9.50
N THR A 113 -12.05 14.23 -9.51
CA THR A 113 -10.70 14.27 -10.06
C THR A 113 -10.72 14.44 -11.58
N ALA A 114 -11.60 13.74 -12.28
CA ALA A 114 -11.77 13.87 -13.73
C ALA A 114 -12.14 15.30 -14.16
N SER A 115 -12.87 16.03 -13.31
CA SER A 115 -13.25 17.43 -13.55
C SER A 115 -12.21 18.45 -13.08
N LEU A 116 -11.14 18.02 -12.41
CA LEU A 116 -10.14 18.92 -11.85
C LEU A 116 -9.25 19.54 -12.93
N SER A 117 -9.12 20.87 -12.92
CA SER A 117 -8.22 21.55 -13.87
C SER A 117 -6.76 21.13 -13.66
N ARG A 118 -5.95 21.14 -14.74
CA ARG A 118 -4.58 20.58 -14.75
C ARG A 118 -3.64 21.14 -13.68
N ARG A 119 -3.86 22.38 -13.19
CA ARG A 119 -2.99 23.07 -12.21
C ARG A 119 -3.60 23.12 -10.81
N LYS A 120 -4.80 22.59 -10.63
CA LYS A 120 -5.48 22.60 -9.33
C LYS A 120 -5.13 21.32 -8.56
N TYR A 121 -4.70 21.48 -7.33
CA TYR A 121 -4.50 20.43 -6.35
C TYR A 121 -4.70 21.00 -4.94
N VAL A 122 -4.83 20.15 -3.94
CA VAL A 122 -5.06 20.50 -2.54
C VAL A 122 -3.87 21.29 -1.97
N ARG A 123 -4.11 22.47 -1.43
CA ARG A 123 -3.12 23.38 -0.83
C ARG A 123 -3.49 23.73 0.60
N GLU A 124 -2.61 24.45 1.30
CA GLU A 124 -2.96 25.02 2.59
C GLU A 124 -4.25 25.84 2.50
N GLY A 125 -5.13 25.63 3.46
CA GLY A 125 -6.45 26.23 3.50
C GLY A 125 -7.55 25.48 2.75
N ASP A 126 -7.24 24.53 1.86
CA ASP A 126 -8.21 23.70 1.17
C ASP A 126 -8.66 22.51 2.06
N TYR A 127 -9.85 22.01 1.82
CA TYR A 127 -10.29 20.73 2.38
C TYR A 127 -9.74 19.58 1.55
N ILE A 128 -9.31 18.51 2.24
CA ILE A 128 -8.95 17.28 1.54
C ILE A 128 -10.20 16.58 1.01
N PRO A 129 -10.09 15.86 -0.13
CA PRO A 129 -11.19 15.02 -0.62
C PRO A 129 -11.49 13.89 0.36
N ASN A 130 -12.75 13.40 0.36
CA ASN A 130 -13.05 12.15 1.05
C ASN A 130 -12.72 10.97 0.14
N PHE A 131 -12.10 9.95 0.71
CA PHE A 131 -11.74 8.69 0.05
C PHE A 131 -11.75 7.55 1.06
N GLY A 132 -11.79 6.31 0.56
CA GLY A 132 -11.68 5.12 1.37
C GLY A 132 -10.60 4.20 0.85
N MET A 133 -9.78 3.65 1.75
CA MET A 133 -8.67 2.75 1.44
C MET A 133 -8.66 1.57 2.41
N ILE A 134 -7.75 0.63 2.18
CA ILE A 134 -7.52 -0.52 3.06
C ILE A 134 -6.22 -0.25 3.82
N ASP A 135 -6.23 -0.45 5.12
CA ASP A 135 -5.07 -0.24 5.96
C ASP A 135 -4.16 -1.49 6.06
N GLN A 136 -3.06 -1.37 6.80
CA GLN A 136 -2.11 -2.43 7.08
C GLN A 136 -2.68 -3.58 7.95
N HIS A 137 -3.90 -3.47 8.43
CA HIS A 137 -4.63 -4.53 9.15
C HIS A 137 -5.66 -5.23 8.27
N GLY A 138 -5.78 -4.80 6.99
CA GLY A 138 -6.80 -5.30 6.07
C GLY A 138 -8.19 -4.75 6.35
N GLU A 139 -8.31 -3.65 7.09
CA GLU A 139 -9.57 -3.01 7.40
C GLU A 139 -9.85 -1.82 6.47
N PHE A 140 -11.14 -1.53 6.25
CA PHE A 140 -11.56 -0.41 5.40
C PHE A 140 -11.65 0.87 6.23
N LEU A 141 -10.87 1.88 5.85
CA LEU A 141 -10.83 3.20 6.46
C LEU A 141 -11.29 4.25 5.47
N GLN A 142 -12.27 5.07 5.84
CA GLN A 142 -12.56 6.32 5.15
C GLN A 142 -11.87 7.47 5.87
N ILE A 143 -11.16 8.32 5.11
CA ILE A 143 -10.40 9.43 5.70
C ILE A 143 -11.26 10.40 6.54
N ARG A 144 -12.55 10.51 6.24
CA ARG A 144 -13.48 11.30 7.05
C ARG A 144 -13.69 10.76 8.47
N GLU A 145 -13.36 9.49 8.73
CA GLU A 145 -13.50 8.87 10.06
C GLU A 145 -12.46 9.42 11.03
N LEU A 146 -11.37 10.00 10.51
CA LEU A 146 -10.37 10.71 11.30
C LEU A 146 -10.78 12.16 11.65
N ARG A 147 -11.96 12.62 11.21
CA ARG A 147 -12.45 13.95 11.59
C ARG A 147 -12.72 14.03 13.10
N GLY A 148 -12.43 15.18 13.67
CA GLY A 148 -12.42 15.38 15.13
C GLY A 148 -11.01 15.32 15.73
N GLN A 149 -10.04 14.81 14.95
CA GLN A 149 -8.62 14.77 15.29
C GLN A 149 -7.79 15.34 14.16
N ALA A 150 -6.65 15.93 14.49
CA ALA A 150 -5.68 16.33 13.48
C ALA A 150 -4.86 15.12 13.02
N PHE A 151 -4.38 15.14 11.79
CA PHE A 151 -3.49 14.09 11.30
C PHE A 151 -2.44 14.60 10.33
N VAL A 152 -1.32 13.90 10.27
CA VAL A 152 -0.26 14.15 9.29
C VAL A 152 -0.36 13.12 8.17
N LEU A 153 -0.42 13.60 6.93
CA LEU A 153 -0.56 12.77 5.72
C LEU A 153 0.70 12.87 4.87
N ASN A 154 1.26 11.72 4.46
CA ASN A 154 2.32 11.65 3.48
C ASN A 154 2.13 10.50 2.47
N PHE A 155 3.07 10.40 1.51
CA PHE A 155 3.02 9.42 0.44
C PHE A 155 4.36 8.70 0.32
N ILE A 156 4.34 7.36 0.18
CA ILE A 156 5.54 6.53 0.01
C ILE A 156 5.26 5.35 -0.93
N PHE A 157 6.28 4.55 -1.21
CA PHE A 157 6.14 3.15 -1.61
C PHE A 157 7.23 2.30 -0.93
N THR A 158 6.90 1.05 -0.59
CA THR A 158 7.75 0.24 0.29
C THR A 158 9.06 -0.20 -0.38
N ARG A 159 9.06 -0.38 -1.71
CA ARG A 159 10.22 -0.79 -2.50
C ARG A 159 11.23 0.33 -2.80
N CYS A 160 11.01 1.54 -2.30
CA CYS A 160 11.90 2.67 -2.54
C CYS A 160 13.29 2.41 -1.95
N GLN A 161 14.31 2.29 -2.80
CA GLN A 161 15.69 2.06 -2.38
C GLN A 161 16.48 3.36 -2.15
N VAL A 162 15.88 4.51 -2.43
CA VAL A 162 16.55 5.81 -2.27
C VAL A 162 16.43 6.26 -0.82
N ALA A 163 17.47 6.06 -0.05
CA ALA A 163 17.50 6.31 1.40
C ALA A 163 17.03 7.73 1.82
N LYS A 164 17.19 8.73 0.95
CA LYS A 164 16.79 10.13 1.21
C LYS A 164 15.31 10.43 0.91
N MET A 165 14.57 9.48 0.35
CA MET A 165 13.18 9.64 -0.05
C MET A 165 12.22 8.91 0.91
N CYS A 166 11.50 7.87 0.43
CA CYS A 166 10.51 7.17 1.24
C CYS A 166 11.06 6.64 2.58
N PRO A 167 12.25 5.99 2.64
CA PRO A 167 12.80 5.55 3.92
C PRO A 167 13.01 6.70 4.92
N ALA A 168 13.55 7.84 4.46
CA ALA A 168 13.74 9.01 5.32
C ALA A 168 12.41 9.66 5.74
N SER A 169 11.39 9.66 4.86
CA SER A 169 10.06 10.18 5.19
C SER A 169 9.37 9.32 6.24
N THR A 170 9.44 7.98 6.08
CA THR A 170 8.87 7.04 7.05
C THR A 170 9.56 7.11 8.41
N ALA A 171 10.90 7.21 8.43
CA ALA A 171 11.64 7.40 9.69
C ALA A 171 11.19 8.68 10.42
N ARG A 172 10.94 9.78 9.69
CA ARG A 172 10.39 11.00 10.31
C ARG A 172 8.96 10.85 10.81
N MET A 173 8.11 10.04 10.16
CA MET A 173 6.79 9.72 10.70
C MET A 173 6.91 8.96 12.02
N SER A 174 7.85 8.02 12.14
CA SER A 174 8.15 7.33 13.40
C SER A 174 8.65 8.30 14.48
N GLU A 175 9.61 9.16 14.14
CA GLU A 175 10.08 10.21 15.06
C GLU A 175 8.95 11.16 15.48
N LEU A 176 8.08 11.56 14.56
CA LEU A 176 6.94 12.43 14.83
C LEU A 176 5.95 11.77 15.78
N GLN A 177 5.68 10.48 15.61
CA GLN A 177 4.78 9.72 16.50
C GLN A 177 5.28 9.72 17.94
N ILE A 178 6.59 9.47 18.14
CA ILE A 178 7.22 9.49 19.45
C ILE A 178 7.16 10.89 20.05
N ALA A 179 7.59 11.89 19.29
CA ALA A 179 7.67 13.27 19.74
C ALA A 179 6.29 13.91 20.01
N ALA A 180 5.25 13.53 19.24
CA ALA A 180 3.87 13.97 19.48
C ALA A 180 3.36 13.44 20.83
N ARG A 181 3.62 12.17 21.11
CA ARG A 181 3.24 11.54 22.38
C ARG A 181 3.97 12.18 23.56
N GLU A 182 5.28 12.44 23.45
CA GLU A 182 6.07 13.15 24.46
C GLU A 182 5.59 14.58 24.68
N ALA A 183 5.03 15.23 23.67
CA ALA A 183 4.46 16.58 23.74
C ALA A 183 2.99 16.61 24.22
N GLY A 184 2.38 15.45 24.55
CA GLY A 184 0.98 15.36 24.96
C GLY A 184 -0.04 15.52 23.81
N LEU A 185 0.40 15.37 22.55
CA LEU A 185 -0.45 15.37 21.35
C LEU A 185 -0.85 13.93 20.98
N GLU A 186 -1.41 13.19 21.93
CA GLU A 186 -1.75 11.77 21.76
C GLU A 186 -2.82 11.53 20.68
N ASN A 187 -3.62 12.55 20.38
CA ASN A 187 -4.69 12.51 19.36
C ASN A 187 -4.23 12.94 17.96
N LEU A 188 -2.93 12.98 17.70
CA LEU A 188 -2.40 13.24 16.36
C LEU A 188 -2.27 11.92 15.61
N ASP A 189 -3.13 11.69 14.62
CA ASP A 189 -3.04 10.53 13.75
C ASP A 189 -1.97 10.72 12.67
N LEU A 190 -1.41 9.62 12.21
CA LEU A 190 -0.42 9.57 11.14
C LEU A 190 -0.93 8.70 10.01
N VAL A 191 -1.03 9.26 8.83
CA VAL A 191 -1.56 8.59 7.63
C VAL A 191 -0.50 8.57 6.55
N THR A 192 -0.22 7.40 6.03
CA THR A 192 0.68 7.22 4.89
C THR A 192 -0.04 6.48 3.78
N ILE A 193 -0.07 7.05 2.58
CA ILE A 193 -0.67 6.42 1.39
C ILE A 193 0.45 5.87 0.51
N THR A 194 0.35 4.59 0.14
CA THR A 194 1.24 4.05 -0.89
C THR A 194 0.84 4.55 -2.28
N PHE A 195 1.82 4.77 -3.14
CA PHE A 195 1.57 5.00 -4.57
C PHE A 195 2.01 3.82 -5.46
N ASP A 196 2.29 2.65 -4.85
CA ASP A 196 2.59 1.39 -5.54
C ASP A 196 1.64 0.27 -5.05
N PRO A 197 0.31 0.44 -5.20
CA PRO A 197 -0.67 -0.47 -4.62
C PRO A 197 -0.66 -1.86 -5.28
N GLU A 198 -0.06 -2.00 -6.46
CA GLU A 198 0.12 -3.30 -7.11
C GLU A 198 1.10 -4.19 -6.35
N TYR A 199 2.06 -3.60 -5.64
CA TYR A 199 2.99 -4.32 -4.79
C TYR A 199 2.61 -4.23 -3.31
N ASP A 200 2.24 -3.05 -2.83
CA ASP A 200 2.02 -2.72 -1.43
C ASP A 200 0.64 -3.20 -0.94
N SER A 201 0.46 -4.51 -0.82
CA SER A 201 -0.73 -5.11 -0.20
C SER A 201 -0.74 -4.87 1.32
N PRO A 202 -1.90 -5.03 2.00
CA PRO A 202 -1.98 -4.87 3.46
C PRO A 202 -0.90 -5.63 4.24
N GLY A 203 -0.62 -6.88 3.88
CA GLY A 203 0.42 -7.68 4.52
C GLY A 203 1.83 -7.12 4.33
N ILE A 204 2.14 -6.56 3.15
CA ILE A 204 3.41 -5.88 2.89
C ILE A 204 3.50 -4.59 3.72
N LEU A 205 2.42 -3.80 3.75
CA LEU A 205 2.36 -2.57 4.55
C LEU A 205 2.50 -2.85 6.04
N ARG A 206 1.91 -3.94 6.55
CA ARG A 206 2.06 -4.37 7.93
C ARG A 206 3.51 -4.65 8.29
N GLN A 207 4.22 -5.43 7.47
CA GLN A 207 5.64 -5.70 7.69
C GLN A 207 6.50 -4.42 7.62
N TYR A 208 6.16 -3.52 6.69
CA TYR A 208 6.84 -2.24 6.57
C TYR A 208 6.63 -1.37 7.82
N ALA A 209 5.41 -1.27 8.35
CA ALA A 209 5.13 -0.56 9.59
C ALA A 209 5.93 -1.12 10.76
N GLN A 210 5.99 -2.45 10.91
CA GLN A 210 6.77 -3.13 11.94
C GLN A 210 8.26 -2.78 11.86
N ALA A 211 8.83 -2.80 10.66
CA ALA A 211 10.24 -2.50 10.44
C ALA A 211 10.63 -1.06 10.87
N TYR A 212 9.67 -0.14 10.90
CA TYR A 212 9.88 1.25 11.34
C TYR A 212 9.33 1.54 12.75
N GLY A 213 8.82 0.54 13.47
CA GLY A 213 8.23 0.71 14.79
C GLY A 213 6.92 1.51 14.79
N LEU A 214 6.16 1.44 13.69
CA LEU A 214 4.92 2.16 13.47
C LEU A 214 3.69 1.26 13.67
N GLU A 215 3.66 0.48 14.77
CA GLU A 215 2.60 -0.49 15.09
C GLU A 215 1.55 0.07 16.07
N HIS A 216 1.35 1.38 16.10
CA HIS A 216 0.40 2.02 17.01
C HIS A 216 -0.95 2.27 16.35
N ASP A 217 -2.01 2.29 17.14
CA ASP A 217 -3.40 2.46 16.68
C ASP A 217 -3.64 3.78 15.93
N ASN A 218 -2.82 4.81 16.17
CA ASN A 218 -2.89 6.10 15.49
C ASN A 218 -2.03 6.18 14.21
N PHE A 219 -1.55 5.05 13.69
CA PHE A 219 -0.79 5.01 12.44
C PHE A 219 -1.50 4.17 11.39
N HIS A 220 -1.78 4.76 10.23
CA HIS A 220 -2.50 4.16 9.13
C HIS A 220 -1.66 4.17 7.86
N LEU A 221 -1.20 2.98 7.41
CA LEU A 221 -0.64 2.78 6.08
C LEU A 221 -1.73 2.29 5.14
N LEU A 222 -2.04 3.08 4.12
CA LEU A 222 -3.20 2.89 3.27
C LEU A 222 -2.82 2.45 1.86
N THR A 223 -3.55 1.46 1.35
CA THR A 223 -3.45 0.94 -0.01
C THR A 223 -4.84 0.80 -0.63
N GLY A 224 -4.91 0.56 -1.94
CA GLY A 224 -6.18 0.43 -2.65
C GLY A 224 -6.03 -0.08 -4.08
N THR A 225 -6.83 0.45 -4.99
CA THR A 225 -6.66 0.20 -6.43
C THR A 225 -5.72 1.24 -7.04
N GLN A 226 -5.07 0.90 -8.15
CA GLN A 226 -4.22 1.85 -8.87
C GLN A 226 -5.00 3.10 -9.30
N GLU A 227 -6.22 2.95 -9.81
CA GLU A 227 -7.09 4.06 -10.19
C GLU A 227 -7.34 5.03 -9.02
N LEU A 228 -7.63 4.50 -7.83
CA LEU A 228 -7.81 5.32 -6.62
C LEU A 228 -6.55 6.07 -6.25
N VAL A 229 -5.40 5.40 -6.29
CA VAL A 229 -4.11 6.00 -5.98
C VAL A 229 -3.77 7.10 -6.98
N ASP A 230 -3.98 6.88 -8.28
CA ASP A 230 -3.78 7.88 -9.32
C ASP A 230 -4.65 9.14 -9.11
N ASP A 231 -5.92 8.93 -8.74
CA ASP A 231 -6.82 10.03 -8.37
C ASP A 231 -6.30 10.82 -7.17
N LEU A 232 -5.83 10.15 -6.12
CA LEU A 232 -5.27 10.79 -4.93
C LEU A 232 -3.98 11.54 -5.25
N LEU A 233 -3.05 10.95 -5.97
CA LEU A 233 -1.83 11.63 -6.42
C LEU A 233 -2.17 12.90 -7.19
N ARG A 234 -3.16 12.82 -8.08
CA ARG A 234 -3.65 13.96 -8.84
C ARG A 234 -4.28 15.04 -7.94
N GLN A 235 -5.11 14.65 -6.97
CA GLN A 235 -5.75 15.55 -6.02
C GLN A 235 -4.72 16.27 -5.14
N PHE A 236 -3.70 15.56 -4.70
CA PHE A 236 -2.66 16.10 -3.83
C PHE A 236 -1.47 16.72 -4.57
N GLY A 237 -1.45 16.68 -5.91
CA GLY A 237 -0.40 17.28 -6.71
C GLY A 237 0.93 16.52 -6.63
N ILE A 238 0.88 15.24 -6.39
CA ILE A 238 2.05 14.34 -6.44
C ILE A 238 2.23 13.89 -7.89
N LEU A 239 3.41 14.10 -8.43
CA LEU A 239 3.77 13.64 -9.77
C LEU A 239 4.60 12.37 -9.65
N THR A 240 4.24 11.35 -10.40
CA THR A 240 4.99 10.09 -10.50
C THR A 240 5.42 9.85 -11.95
N MET A 241 6.57 9.24 -12.13
CA MET A 241 7.09 8.82 -13.42
C MET A 241 7.89 7.53 -13.22
N GLU A 242 7.47 6.49 -13.91
CA GLU A 242 8.21 5.23 -13.95
C GLU A 242 9.47 5.39 -14.80
N GLU A 243 10.61 4.96 -14.30
CA GLU A 243 11.89 4.99 -14.99
C GLU A 243 12.76 3.84 -14.48
N ASP A 244 13.23 3.00 -15.40
CA ASP A 244 14.14 1.87 -15.12
C ASP A 244 13.74 0.97 -13.94
N GLY A 245 12.43 0.66 -13.79
CA GLY A 245 11.91 -0.21 -12.75
C GLY A 245 11.83 0.44 -11.37
N THR A 246 12.02 1.76 -11.28
CA THR A 246 11.75 2.57 -10.09
C THR A 246 10.72 3.66 -10.39
N ILE A 247 10.14 4.24 -9.35
CA ILE A 247 9.17 5.32 -9.47
C ILE A 247 9.83 6.62 -9.01
N ASN A 248 10.12 7.51 -9.97
CA ASN A 248 10.49 8.89 -9.66
C ASN A 248 9.23 9.67 -9.32
N HIS A 249 9.26 10.42 -8.22
CA HIS A 249 8.07 11.14 -7.74
C HIS A 249 8.42 12.41 -6.99
N THR A 250 7.47 13.35 -7.00
CA THR A 250 7.47 14.45 -6.03
C THR A 250 6.93 13.96 -4.70
N MET A 251 7.20 14.69 -3.63
CA MET A 251 6.70 14.35 -2.29
C MET A 251 6.05 15.57 -1.66
N ALA A 252 5.01 15.33 -0.87
CA ALA A 252 4.43 16.33 0.02
C ALA A 252 4.07 15.65 1.35
N THR A 253 4.18 16.41 2.44
CA THR A 253 3.68 16.05 3.76
C THR A 253 2.76 17.15 4.23
N LEU A 254 1.56 16.79 4.67
CA LEU A 254 0.50 17.71 5.03
C LEU A 254 0.11 17.49 6.50
N LEU A 255 -0.18 18.58 7.22
CA LEU A 255 -0.92 18.54 8.47
C LEU A 255 -2.37 18.94 8.17
N VAL A 256 -3.30 18.10 8.54
CA VAL A 256 -4.74 18.28 8.34
C VAL A 256 -5.40 18.48 9.70
N ASP A 257 -6.23 19.50 9.83
CA ASP A 257 -6.93 19.81 11.07
C ASP A 257 -8.13 18.86 11.31
N ALA A 258 -8.74 18.96 12.49
CA ALA A 258 -9.89 18.16 12.89
C ALA A 258 -11.12 18.30 11.96
N ASN A 259 -11.18 19.35 11.15
CA ASN A 259 -12.25 19.57 10.19
C ASN A 259 -11.93 19.01 8.79
N GLY A 260 -10.73 18.47 8.60
CA GLY A 260 -10.24 17.96 7.32
C GLY A 260 -9.68 19.04 6.39
N ARG A 261 -9.25 20.19 6.93
CA ARG A 261 -8.62 21.27 6.20
C ARG A 261 -7.09 21.19 6.34
N VAL A 262 -6.37 21.44 5.27
CA VAL A 262 -4.91 21.47 5.30
C VAL A 262 -4.45 22.72 6.05
N ALA A 263 -3.90 22.53 7.26
CA ALA A 263 -3.35 23.58 8.09
C ALA A 263 -1.92 23.92 7.70
N PHE A 264 -1.14 22.93 7.25
CA PHE A 264 0.25 23.11 6.88
C PHE A 264 0.66 22.10 5.80
N ARG A 265 1.53 22.50 4.87
CA ARG A 265 2.03 21.66 3.79
C ARG A 265 3.50 21.91 3.51
N LYS A 266 4.27 20.83 3.40
CA LYS A 266 5.67 20.85 2.97
C LYS A 266 5.88 20.02 1.73
N GLU A 267 6.51 20.61 0.74
CA GLU A 267 6.93 19.92 -0.48
C GLU A 267 8.31 19.27 -0.30
N GLY A 268 8.51 18.16 -0.97
CA GLY A 268 9.78 17.44 -1.01
C GLY A 268 10.04 16.59 0.23
N THR A 269 11.30 16.13 0.35
CA THR A 269 11.73 15.16 1.37
C THR A 269 12.25 15.79 2.66
N LYS A 270 12.51 17.10 2.68
CA LYS A 270 13.17 17.78 3.79
C LYS A 270 12.16 18.53 4.67
N TRP A 271 11.24 17.80 5.27
CA TRP A 271 10.37 18.37 6.30
C TRP A 271 10.91 18.08 7.71
N SER A 272 10.52 18.86 8.68
CA SER A 272 11.02 18.77 10.06
C SER A 272 9.92 18.34 11.02
N VAL A 273 10.21 17.33 11.84
CA VAL A 273 9.32 16.87 12.93
C VAL A 273 8.96 18.05 13.85
N LYS A 274 9.96 18.89 14.22
CA LYS A 274 9.75 20.08 15.08
C LYS A 274 8.78 21.09 14.46
N GLU A 275 8.83 21.31 13.15
CA GLU A 275 7.88 22.22 12.47
C GLU A 275 6.46 21.64 12.55
N PHE A 276 6.27 20.36 12.21
CA PHE A 276 4.95 19.72 12.26
C PHE A 276 4.37 19.69 13.66
N LEU A 277 5.18 19.39 14.69
CA LEU A 277 4.72 19.44 16.08
C LEU A 277 4.29 20.87 16.49
N LYS A 278 5.07 21.86 16.11
CA LYS A 278 4.75 23.27 16.41
C LYS A 278 3.41 23.68 15.79
N GLU A 279 3.18 23.32 14.54
CA GLU A 279 1.92 23.64 13.84
C GLU A 279 0.75 22.82 14.42
N ALA A 280 0.96 21.53 14.73
CA ALA A 280 -0.06 20.68 15.34
C ALA A 280 -0.49 21.16 16.72
N ALA A 281 0.43 21.69 17.53
CA ALA A 281 0.12 22.24 18.85
C ALA A 281 -0.71 23.53 18.80
N GLN A 282 -0.99 24.10 17.64
CA GLN A 282 -1.80 25.31 17.44
C GLN A 282 -3.22 25.00 16.97
N LEU A 283 -3.51 23.72 16.67
CA LEU A 283 -4.83 23.25 16.22
C LEU A 283 -5.73 22.87 17.38
#